data_ca79840b0d1ba251e493607794679255
#
_entry.id   ca79840b0d1ba251e493607794679255
#
_cell.length_a   1.000
_cell.length_b   1.000
_cell.length_c   1.000
_cell.angle_alpha   90.00
_cell.angle_beta   90.00
_cell.angle_gamma   90.00
#
_symmetry.space_group_name_H-M   'P 1'
#
loop_
_entity.id
_entity.type
_entity.pdbx_description
1 polymer ?
#
loop_
_entity_poly.entity_id
_entity_poly.type
_entity_poly.pdbx_seq_one_letter_code
_entity_poly.pdbx_strand_id
1 'polypeptide(L)'
;MPRKSEGKSSVIPTPLSSRGGREREPLPLSERLHADARFTGRGVTAAFIDSGFFAHPDLMTPHSRIHAFHDVIANTGGTELVGVADASSWHGMMSTVVAAGNGSLSGGRFKSLAPDLGLVLVRAGTLSRVHHDDIARAIEWVLVNRARYDIRVLNISCGGDYEASYLDDPMSRFAEACVRAGIVVVAAVGNSGFKPGYVVPPASVPAVISVGGLDDEGNPHLGRLSAYRSSYGPTIDGIQKPEIITLADWIPAPILPETPTHREAMLLRKFEKAADEDLRRLVDEHPGLFPALDMAKHQPPYLMRQVIAAALRDEKVIHDHYKMVDGTSFAAPIVTSVVAQMLEANPALKPAQVKRILVQTAKRVPNIEFDRQGWGAIQPKLAVEKAIETGRG
;
A
#
# COMPACT_ATOMS: atom_id res chain seq x y z
N MET A 1 -12.06 -12.06 -50.63
CA MET A 1 -11.63 -10.64 -50.47
C MET A 1 -11.33 -10.40 -48.98
N PRO A 2 -10.11 -10.15 -48.57
CA PRO A 2 -9.76 -9.91 -47.16
C PRO A 2 -10.01 -8.46 -46.78
N ARG A 3 -10.64 -8.22 -45.65
CA ARG A 3 -10.83 -6.89 -45.05
C ARG A 3 -9.52 -6.38 -44.42
N LYS A 4 -9.20 -5.14 -44.77
CA LYS A 4 -8.03 -4.41 -44.29
C LYS A 4 -8.09 -4.17 -42.79
N SER A 5 -6.95 -4.33 -42.13
CA SER A 5 -6.65 -3.93 -40.77
C SER A 5 -6.63 -2.40 -40.69
N GLU A 6 -7.49 -1.84 -39.85
CA GLU A 6 -7.42 -0.42 -39.49
C GLU A 6 -6.41 -0.20 -38.37
N GLY A 7 -5.62 0.86 -38.57
CA GLY A 7 -4.45 1.16 -37.80
C GLY A 7 -4.72 1.52 -36.33
N LYS A 8 -3.80 1.15 -35.49
CA LYS A 8 -3.68 1.63 -34.10
C LYS A 8 -3.35 3.13 -34.14
N SER A 9 -4.31 3.95 -33.71
CA SER A 9 -4.07 5.36 -33.39
C SER A 9 -3.13 5.42 -32.17
N SER A 10 -1.92 5.90 -32.40
CA SER A 10 -0.98 6.28 -31.34
C SER A 10 -1.51 7.55 -30.68
N VAL A 11 -2.09 7.40 -29.49
CA VAL A 11 -2.38 8.55 -28.62
C VAL A 11 -1.04 9.06 -28.11
N ILE A 12 -0.59 10.20 -28.65
CA ILE A 12 0.54 10.95 -28.11
C ILE A 12 0.09 11.51 -26.75
N PRO A 13 0.79 11.20 -25.64
CA PRO A 13 0.47 11.79 -24.35
C PRO A 13 0.70 13.31 -24.43
N THR A 14 -0.31 14.09 -24.05
CA THR A 14 -0.20 15.53 -23.91
C THR A 14 0.90 15.84 -22.89
N PRO A 15 1.88 16.71 -23.18
CA PRO A 15 2.90 17.08 -22.21
C PRO A 15 2.25 17.76 -21.02
N LEU A 16 2.44 17.22 -19.83
CA LEU A 16 2.13 17.91 -18.56
C LEU A 16 2.91 19.22 -18.54
N SER A 17 2.21 20.32 -18.34
CA SER A 17 2.76 21.66 -18.32
C SER A 17 3.94 21.76 -17.37
N SER A 18 5.11 22.05 -17.91
CA SER A 18 6.33 22.38 -17.18
C SER A 18 6.13 23.68 -16.38
N ARG A 19 5.68 23.59 -15.14
CA ARG A 19 5.92 24.65 -14.14
C ARG A 19 7.20 24.29 -13.42
N GLY A 20 8.28 25.00 -13.76
CA GLY A 20 9.58 24.88 -13.13
C GLY A 20 9.47 25.09 -11.61
N GLY A 21 9.58 24.01 -10.87
CA GLY A 21 9.77 23.95 -9.44
C GLY A 21 10.54 22.66 -9.18
N ARG A 22 11.54 22.69 -8.29
CA ARG A 22 12.19 21.47 -7.79
C ARG A 22 11.08 20.53 -7.39
N GLU A 23 10.99 19.36 -8.02
CA GLU A 23 10.04 18.32 -7.64
C GLU A 23 10.30 18.01 -6.16
N ARG A 24 9.34 18.35 -5.34
CA ARG A 24 9.44 18.13 -3.89
C ARG A 24 9.25 16.65 -3.67
N GLU A 25 10.21 16.02 -3.00
CA GLU A 25 9.99 14.69 -2.44
C GLU A 25 8.70 14.71 -1.60
N PRO A 26 7.90 13.63 -1.64
CA PRO A 26 6.66 13.58 -0.85
C PRO A 26 6.98 13.73 0.63
N LEU A 27 6.08 14.41 1.33
CA LEU A 27 6.16 14.52 2.78
C LEU A 27 5.94 13.14 3.43
N PRO A 28 6.50 12.90 4.62
CA PRO A 28 6.25 11.67 5.37
C PRO A 28 4.77 11.43 5.60
N LEU A 29 4.32 10.16 5.56
CA LEU A 29 2.91 9.80 5.78
C LEU A 29 2.35 10.35 7.09
N SER A 30 3.16 10.37 8.16
CA SER A 30 2.76 10.91 9.46
C SER A 30 2.43 12.41 9.42
N GLU A 31 3.12 13.17 8.58
CA GLU A 31 2.88 14.60 8.38
C GLU A 31 1.66 14.81 7.47
N ARG A 32 1.58 14.09 6.34
CA ARG A 32 0.45 14.16 5.39
C ARG A 32 -0.89 13.80 6.05
N LEU A 33 -0.88 12.87 7.01
CA LEU A 33 -2.07 12.36 7.69
C LEU A 33 -2.29 12.94 9.10
N HIS A 34 -1.43 13.86 9.55
CA HIS A 34 -1.46 14.41 10.92
C HIS A 34 -1.58 13.31 11.98
N ALA A 35 -0.76 12.25 11.86
CA ALA A 35 -0.85 11.06 12.68
C ALA A 35 -0.41 11.30 14.13
N ASP A 36 -0.91 10.46 15.05
CA ASP A 36 -0.51 10.48 16.46
C ASP A 36 0.82 9.73 16.64
N ALA A 37 1.87 10.44 17.01
CA ALA A 37 3.20 9.86 17.19
C ALA A 37 3.39 9.14 18.54
N ARG A 38 2.42 9.21 19.46
CA ARG A 38 2.52 8.57 20.79
C ARG A 38 2.40 7.05 20.72
N PHE A 39 1.71 6.54 19.73
CA PHE A 39 1.43 5.13 19.54
C PHE A 39 2.09 4.64 18.25
N THR A 40 2.70 3.46 18.32
CA THR A 40 3.55 2.90 17.28
C THR A 40 3.10 1.49 16.83
N GLY A 41 1.94 1.03 17.30
CA GLY A 41 1.44 -0.33 17.08
C GLY A 41 2.07 -1.37 18.00
N ARG A 42 2.77 -0.94 19.06
CA ARG A 42 3.47 -1.84 19.99
C ARG A 42 2.49 -2.76 20.72
N GLY A 43 2.85 -4.06 20.79
CA GLY A 43 2.02 -5.07 21.42
C GLY A 43 0.79 -5.49 20.61
N VAL A 44 0.68 -5.02 19.36
CA VAL A 44 -0.37 -5.43 18.41
C VAL A 44 0.25 -6.29 17.32
N THR A 45 -0.41 -7.39 16.95
CA THR A 45 -0.03 -8.22 15.80
C THR A 45 -1.06 -8.10 14.69
N ALA A 46 -0.59 -7.82 13.47
CA ALA A 46 -1.40 -7.83 12.26
C ALA A 46 -0.98 -8.96 11.32
N ALA A 47 -1.96 -9.66 10.75
CA ALA A 47 -1.74 -10.57 9.64
C ALA A 47 -1.90 -9.81 8.31
N PHE A 48 -1.09 -10.20 7.32
CA PHE A 48 -1.15 -9.67 5.94
C PHE A 48 -1.32 -10.82 4.97
N ILE A 49 -2.30 -10.69 4.06
CA ILE A 49 -2.52 -11.64 2.97
C ILE A 49 -2.16 -10.95 1.66
N ASP A 50 -1.23 -11.55 0.89
CA ASP A 50 -0.75 -11.00 -0.38
C ASP A 50 -0.14 -12.09 -1.27
N SER A 51 0.35 -11.72 -2.47
CA SER A 51 0.97 -12.64 -3.44
C SER A 51 2.30 -13.23 -3.02
N GLY A 52 3.04 -12.54 -2.13
CA GLY A 52 4.35 -12.94 -1.62
C GLY A 52 4.93 -11.86 -0.73
N PHE A 53 6.02 -12.18 -0.03
CA PHE A 53 6.64 -11.29 0.94
C PHE A 53 8.17 -11.40 0.92
N PHE A 54 8.82 -10.34 1.35
CA PHE A 54 10.25 -10.29 1.61
C PHE A 54 10.52 -9.59 2.94
N ALA A 55 11.47 -10.14 3.71
CA ALA A 55 11.89 -9.61 5.00
C ALA A 55 12.76 -8.35 4.82
N HIS A 56 12.11 -7.24 4.45
CA HIS A 56 12.80 -5.97 4.22
C HIS A 56 13.48 -5.45 5.50
N PRO A 57 14.66 -4.80 5.41
CA PRO A 57 15.35 -4.23 6.58
C PRO A 57 14.49 -3.36 7.48
N ASP A 58 13.52 -2.62 6.93
CA ASP A 58 12.55 -1.82 7.69
C ASP A 58 11.64 -2.63 8.62
N LEU A 59 11.53 -3.95 8.41
CA LEU A 59 10.75 -4.88 9.24
C LEU A 59 11.64 -5.69 10.18
N MET A 60 12.95 -5.72 9.91
CA MET A 60 13.93 -6.60 10.56
C MET A 60 14.86 -5.88 11.53
N THR A 61 15.05 -4.58 11.37
CA THR A 61 15.98 -3.76 12.18
C THR A 61 15.21 -3.00 13.25
N PRO A 62 15.70 -2.89 14.52
CA PRO A 62 16.89 -3.55 15.09
C PRO A 62 16.67 -5.04 15.41
N HIS A 63 15.44 -5.53 15.37
CA HIS A 63 15.05 -6.93 15.52
C HIS A 63 13.87 -7.25 14.62
N SER A 64 13.74 -8.52 14.26
CA SER A 64 12.61 -8.99 13.43
C SER A 64 11.28 -8.78 14.15
N ARG A 65 10.33 -8.21 13.42
CA ARG A 65 8.92 -8.09 13.85
C ARG A 65 8.02 -9.10 13.13
N ILE A 66 8.60 -9.95 12.27
CA ILE A 66 7.90 -11.03 11.58
C ILE A 66 7.83 -12.23 12.53
N HIS A 67 6.66 -12.52 13.06
CA HIS A 67 6.39 -13.60 14.02
C HIS A 67 6.16 -14.93 13.32
N ALA A 68 5.58 -14.92 12.09
CA ALA A 68 5.32 -16.10 11.29
C ALA A 68 5.19 -15.76 9.81
N PHE A 69 5.49 -16.77 8.97
CA PHE A 69 5.14 -16.80 7.56
C PHE A 69 4.49 -18.14 7.23
N HIS A 70 3.47 -18.12 6.37
CA HIS A 70 2.82 -19.30 5.81
C HIS A 70 2.48 -19.09 4.34
N ASP A 71 2.75 -20.08 3.52
CA ASP A 71 2.37 -20.15 2.10
C ASP A 71 1.21 -21.16 1.95
N VAL A 72 -0.01 -20.67 1.64
CA VAL A 72 -1.18 -21.54 1.51
C VAL A 72 -1.16 -22.35 0.21
N ILE A 73 -0.35 -21.94 -0.79
CA ILE A 73 -0.24 -22.64 -2.07
C ILE A 73 0.66 -23.87 -1.91
N ALA A 74 1.85 -23.67 -1.35
CA ALA A 74 2.81 -24.73 -1.08
C ALA A 74 2.48 -25.51 0.21
N ASN A 75 1.60 -24.97 1.04
CA ASN A 75 1.30 -25.46 2.40
C ASN A 75 2.56 -25.61 3.26
N THR A 76 3.41 -24.62 3.22
CA THR A 76 4.68 -24.56 3.97
C THR A 76 4.73 -23.28 4.82
N GLY A 77 5.62 -23.26 5.81
CA GLY A 77 5.79 -22.07 6.66
C GLY A 77 7.17 -22.05 7.32
N GLY A 78 7.57 -20.84 7.72
CA GLY A 78 8.84 -20.56 8.37
C GLY A 78 9.35 -19.18 7.96
N THR A 79 9.81 -18.39 8.92
CA THR A 79 10.25 -17.01 8.66
C THR A 79 11.52 -16.91 7.83
N GLU A 80 12.28 -17.98 7.71
CA GLU A 80 13.45 -18.09 6.81
C GLU A 80 13.06 -18.00 5.34
N LEU A 81 11.86 -18.42 4.96
CA LEU A 81 11.37 -18.43 3.57
C LEU A 81 11.15 -17.02 3.00
N VAL A 82 11.01 -16.00 3.84
CA VAL A 82 10.91 -14.61 3.39
C VAL A 82 12.24 -13.88 3.32
N GLY A 83 13.35 -14.59 3.61
CA GLY A 83 14.72 -14.05 3.52
C GLY A 83 15.25 -13.93 2.09
N VAL A 84 14.62 -14.57 1.11
CA VAL A 84 15.01 -14.54 -0.29
C VAL A 84 13.95 -13.83 -1.11
N ALA A 85 14.37 -12.83 -1.89
CA ALA A 85 13.48 -12.10 -2.77
C ALA A 85 13.09 -12.98 -3.98
N ASP A 86 11.80 -13.14 -4.23
CA ASP A 86 11.26 -13.64 -5.48
C ASP A 86 10.38 -12.59 -6.18
N ALA A 87 10.09 -12.80 -7.45
CA ALA A 87 9.36 -11.83 -8.25
C ALA A 87 7.92 -11.57 -7.74
N SER A 88 7.31 -12.47 -6.95
CA SER A 88 5.98 -12.28 -6.36
C SER A 88 6.00 -11.49 -5.06
N SER A 89 7.18 -11.28 -4.47
CA SER A 89 7.33 -10.71 -3.12
C SER A 89 7.15 -9.18 -3.05
N TRP A 90 7.29 -8.48 -4.17
CA TRP A 90 7.35 -7.01 -4.18
C TRP A 90 6.10 -6.35 -3.60
N HIS A 91 4.90 -6.83 -3.94
CA HIS A 91 3.66 -6.17 -3.55
C HIS A 91 3.35 -6.35 -2.07
N GLY A 92 3.45 -7.59 -1.54
CA GLY A 92 3.25 -7.84 -0.12
C GLY A 92 4.36 -7.25 0.76
N MET A 93 5.60 -7.20 0.28
CA MET A 93 6.68 -6.45 0.95
C MET A 93 6.32 -4.97 1.06
N MET A 94 5.92 -4.32 -0.05
CA MET A 94 5.55 -2.90 -0.06
C MET A 94 4.37 -2.62 0.87
N SER A 95 3.30 -3.41 0.79
CA SER A 95 2.11 -3.22 1.64
C SER A 95 2.43 -3.38 3.13
N THR A 96 3.28 -4.36 3.49
CA THR A 96 3.72 -4.57 4.88
C THR A 96 4.60 -3.42 5.39
N VAL A 97 5.53 -2.92 4.56
CA VAL A 97 6.39 -1.78 4.94
C VAL A 97 5.59 -0.49 5.04
N VAL A 98 4.61 -0.25 4.17
CA VAL A 98 3.71 0.90 4.29
C VAL A 98 2.96 0.87 5.64
N ALA A 99 2.55 -0.32 6.11
CA ALA A 99 1.88 -0.46 7.40
C ALA A 99 2.82 -0.39 8.61
N ALA A 100 4.01 -0.99 8.51
CA ALA A 100 4.84 -1.33 9.67
C ALA A 100 6.33 -0.97 9.52
N GLY A 101 6.76 -0.39 8.41
CA GLY A 101 8.16 -0.05 8.18
C GLY A 101 8.68 1.02 9.12
N ASN A 102 9.87 0.84 9.68
CA ASN A 102 10.51 1.85 10.54
C ASN A 102 11.39 2.84 9.75
N GLY A 103 11.48 2.68 8.43
CA GLY A 103 12.26 3.56 7.55
C GLY A 103 13.76 3.46 7.73
N SER A 104 14.29 2.32 8.20
CA SER A 104 15.73 2.16 8.52
C SER A 104 16.65 2.52 7.36
N LEU A 105 16.28 2.17 6.12
CA LEU A 105 17.07 2.49 4.92
C LEU A 105 16.91 3.96 4.45
N SER A 106 16.02 4.74 5.07
CA SER A 106 15.83 6.17 4.78
C SER A 106 16.13 7.09 5.98
N GLY A 107 16.82 6.57 7.01
CA GLY A 107 17.06 7.31 8.24
C GLY A 107 15.77 7.70 8.97
N GLY A 108 14.70 6.88 8.84
CA GLY A 108 13.40 7.11 9.45
C GLY A 108 12.45 8.00 8.65
N ARG A 109 12.86 8.53 7.49
CA ARG A 109 12.07 9.46 6.69
C ARG A 109 10.77 8.84 6.19
N PHE A 110 10.82 7.62 5.66
CA PHE A 110 9.67 6.89 5.12
C PHE A 110 9.11 5.87 6.12
N LYS A 111 9.13 6.24 7.39
CA LYS A 111 8.55 5.45 8.47
C LYS A 111 7.02 5.40 8.35
N SER A 112 6.44 4.23 8.62
CA SER A 112 5.00 4.01 8.74
C SER A 112 4.41 4.70 9.99
N LEU A 113 3.08 4.64 10.14
CA LEU A 113 2.42 5.13 11.37
C LEU A 113 2.53 4.14 12.54
N ALA A 114 2.78 2.85 12.25
CA ALA A 114 2.87 1.79 13.27
C ALA A 114 4.18 1.00 13.16
N PRO A 115 5.36 1.64 13.34
CA PRO A 115 6.66 1.00 13.11
C PRO A 115 7.03 -0.11 14.11
N ASP A 116 6.28 -0.30 15.19
CA ASP A 116 6.49 -1.37 16.19
C ASP A 116 5.44 -2.50 16.06
N LEU A 117 4.62 -2.50 15.01
CA LEU A 117 3.60 -3.52 14.74
C LEU A 117 4.23 -4.90 14.50
N GLY A 118 3.75 -5.93 15.20
CA GLY A 118 4.09 -7.33 14.96
C GLY A 118 3.39 -7.89 13.72
N LEU A 119 4.03 -8.81 13.00
CA LEU A 119 3.63 -9.23 11.67
C LEU A 119 3.47 -10.74 11.55
N VAL A 120 2.37 -11.17 10.95
CA VAL A 120 2.15 -12.53 10.45
C VAL A 120 1.88 -12.43 8.95
N LEU A 121 2.68 -13.10 8.14
CA LEU A 121 2.64 -12.98 6.69
C LEU A 121 2.05 -14.25 6.09
N VAL A 122 1.00 -14.13 5.26
CA VAL A 122 0.33 -15.27 4.65
C VAL A 122 0.28 -15.08 3.13
N ARG A 123 1.08 -15.87 2.42
CA ARG A 123 1.13 -15.87 0.97
C ARG A 123 -0.05 -16.63 0.40
N ALA A 124 -0.80 -15.97 -0.49
CA ALA A 124 -1.99 -16.50 -1.16
C ALA A 124 -1.94 -16.35 -2.69
N GLY A 125 -0.75 -16.13 -3.26
CA GLY A 125 -0.64 -15.88 -4.69
C GLY A 125 0.73 -16.18 -5.27
N THR A 126 0.82 -15.95 -6.57
CA THR A 126 2.04 -15.99 -7.36
C THR A 126 2.26 -14.64 -8.04
N LEU A 127 3.35 -14.48 -8.80
CA LEU A 127 3.61 -13.28 -9.59
C LEU A 127 2.45 -12.92 -10.53
N SER A 128 1.83 -13.93 -11.13
CA SER A 128 0.83 -13.75 -12.19
C SER A 128 -0.60 -13.65 -11.67
N ARG A 129 -0.91 -14.19 -10.49
CA ARG A 129 -2.28 -14.28 -10.00
C ARG A 129 -2.40 -14.57 -8.51
N VAL A 130 -3.45 -13.99 -7.91
CA VAL A 130 -3.97 -14.37 -6.59
C VAL A 130 -5.38 -14.90 -6.82
N HIS A 131 -5.62 -16.18 -6.56
CA HIS A 131 -6.90 -16.82 -6.79
C HIS A 131 -7.86 -16.61 -5.61
N HIS A 132 -9.14 -16.52 -5.90
CA HIS A 132 -10.21 -16.36 -4.92
C HIS A 132 -10.14 -17.40 -3.79
N ASP A 133 -9.99 -18.69 -4.15
CA ASP A 133 -9.92 -19.79 -3.19
C ASP A 133 -8.65 -19.75 -2.34
N ASP A 134 -7.53 -19.23 -2.87
CA ASP A 134 -6.28 -19.09 -2.13
C ASP A 134 -6.40 -18.01 -1.07
N ILE A 135 -7.09 -16.90 -1.39
CA ILE A 135 -7.38 -15.85 -0.40
C ILE A 135 -8.30 -16.42 0.70
N ALA A 136 -9.34 -17.17 0.32
CA ALA A 136 -10.24 -17.80 1.30
C ALA A 136 -9.48 -18.73 2.27
N ARG A 137 -8.58 -19.59 1.75
CA ARG A 137 -7.71 -20.46 2.56
C ARG A 137 -6.77 -19.67 3.47
N ALA A 138 -6.23 -18.54 2.98
CA ALA A 138 -5.38 -17.69 3.76
C ALA A 138 -6.13 -17.03 4.93
N ILE A 139 -7.36 -16.55 4.70
CA ILE A 139 -8.21 -15.98 5.76
C ILE A 139 -8.57 -17.07 6.79
N GLU A 140 -8.91 -18.28 6.34
CA GLU A 140 -9.15 -19.41 7.22
C GLU A 140 -7.93 -19.74 8.09
N TRP A 141 -6.73 -19.79 7.47
CA TRP A 141 -5.49 -20.03 8.19
C TRP A 141 -5.24 -18.97 9.29
N VAL A 142 -5.48 -17.68 8.98
CA VAL A 142 -5.39 -16.59 9.96
C VAL A 142 -6.38 -16.81 11.11
N LEU A 143 -7.63 -17.17 10.80
CA LEU A 143 -8.67 -17.43 11.80
C LEU A 143 -8.27 -18.56 12.76
N VAL A 144 -7.76 -19.66 12.22
CA VAL A 144 -7.32 -20.84 13.00
C VAL A 144 -6.13 -20.48 13.90
N ASN A 145 -5.17 -19.71 13.38
CA ASN A 145 -3.92 -19.39 14.08
C ASN A 145 -3.98 -18.10 14.92
N ARG A 146 -5.13 -17.42 14.97
CA ARG A 146 -5.26 -16.10 15.62
C ARG A 146 -4.80 -16.08 17.08
N ALA A 147 -5.13 -17.12 17.86
CA ALA A 147 -4.76 -17.20 19.26
C ALA A 147 -3.27 -17.50 19.45
N ARG A 148 -2.67 -18.30 18.54
CA ARG A 148 -1.25 -18.65 18.59
C ARG A 148 -0.34 -17.43 18.45
N TYR A 149 -0.73 -16.48 17.58
CA TYR A 149 0.08 -15.30 17.25
C TYR A 149 -0.54 -13.99 17.77
N ASP A 150 -1.59 -14.06 18.57
CA ASP A 150 -2.37 -12.91 19.07
C ASP A 150 -2.74 -11.92 17.95
N ILE A 151 -3.30 -12.45 16.85
CA ILE A 151 -3.65 -11.64 15.68
C ILE A 151 -4.88 -10.79 15.99
N ARG A 152 -4.70 -9.47 15.98
CA ARG A 152 -5.75 -8.48 16.27
C ARG A 152 -6.25 -7.76 15.02
N VAL A 153 -5.44 -7.70 13.97
CA VAL A 153 -5.77 -7.04 12.71
C VAL A 153 -5.46 -7.98 11.56
N LEU A 154 -6.28 -7.97 10.51
CA LEU A 154 -6.04 -8.65 9.25
C LEU A 154 -6.11 -7.63 8.11
N ASN A 155 -4.99 -7.43 7.41
CA ASN A 155 -4.90 -6.62 6.21
C ASN A 155 -4.98 -7.50 4.96
N ILE A 156 -5.88 -7.16 4.03
CA ILE A 156 -6.02 -7.86 2.75
C ILE A 156 -5.89 -6.82 1.64
N SER A 157 -4.74 -6.83 0.95
CA SER A 157 -4.43 -5.90 -0.14
C SER A 157 -4.67 -6.49 -1.53
N CYS A 158 -5.36 -7.62 -1.60
CA CYS A 158 -5.83 -8.29 -2.81
C CYS A 158 -7.33 -8.56 -2.72
N GLY A 159 -7.97 -8.81 -3.83
CA GLY A 159 -9.41 -9.10 -3.91
C GLY A 159 -9.70 -10.35 -4.70
N GLY A 160 -10.92 -10.84 -4.60
CA GLY A 160 -11.41 -11.98 -5.37
C GLY A 160 -11.46 -11.69 -6.87
N ASP A 161 -11.67 -12.73 -7.64
CA ASP A 161 -11.68 -12.67 -9.10
C ASP A 161 -13.04 -12.18 -9.67
N TYR A 162 -14.10 -12.19 -8.88
CA TYR A 162 -15.47 -11.90 -9.32
C TYR A 162 -16.31 -11.30 -8.18
N GLU A 163 -17.41 -10.67 -8.55
CA GLU A 163 -18.43 -10.21 -7.61
C GLU A 163 -19.24 -11.40 -7.11
N ALA A 164 -19.41 -11.47 -5.79
CA ALA A 164 -20.21 -12.52 -5.15
C ALA A 164 -21.00 -11.93 -3.97
N SER A 165 -22.17 -12.52 -3.70
CA SER A 165 -22.91 -12.22 -2.49
C SER A 165 -22.10 -12.61 -1.25
N TYR A 166 -21.99 -11.71 -0.29
CA TYR A 166 -21.27 -12.02 0.94
C TYR A 166 -21.93 -13.14 1.77
N LEU A 167 -23.19 -13.43 1.51
CA LEU A 167 -23.95 -14.48 2.19
C LEU A 167 -23.49 -15.89 1.78
N ASP A 168 -23.10 -16.07 0.51
CA ASP A 168 -22.81 -17.38 -0.07
C ASP A 168 -21.32 -17.62 -0.32
N ASP A 169 -20.55 -16.55 -0.45
CA ASP A 169 -19.14 -16.62 -0.79
C ASP A 169 -18.27 -17.11 0.39
N PRO A 170 -17.41 -18.13 0.20
CA PRO A 170 -16.56 -18.69 1.25
C PRO A 170 -15.57 -17.68 1.83
N MET A 171 -14.93 -16.85 0.98
CA MET A 171 -13.99 -15.81 1.41
C MET A 171 -14.67 -14.81 2.34
N SER A 172 -15.88 -14.38 2.00
CA SER A 172 -16.70 -13.48 2.79
C SER A 172 -17.08 -14.08 4.13
N ARG A 173 -17.46 -15.35 4.15
CA ARG A 173 -17.79 -16.08 5.41
C ARG A 173 -16.59 -16.20 6.34
N PHE A 174 -15.40 -16.48 5.82
CA PHE A 174 -14.19 -16.49 6.65
C PHE A 174 -13.81 -15.10 7.16
N ALA A 175 -13.94 -14.05 6.33
CA ALA A 175 -13.70 -12.68 6.76
C ALA A 175 -14.65 -12.24 7.89
N GLU A 176 -15.94 -12.57 7.79
CA GLU A 176 -16.90 -12.35 8.88
C GLU A 176 -16.58 -13.16 10.13
N ALA A 177 -16.14 -14.41 9.98
CA ALA A 177 -15.73 -15.25 11.11
C ALA A 177 -14.50 -14.64 11.82
N CYS A 178 -13.55 -14.06 11.09
CA CYS A 178 -12.43 -13.31 11.67
C CYS A 178 -12.94 -12.13 12.52
N VAL A 179 -13.89 -11.35 12.01
CA VAL A 179 -14.46 -10.21 12.75
C VAL A 179 -15.19 -10.69 14.01
N ARG A 180 -16.01 -11.74 13.92
CA ARG A 180 -16.68 -12.35 15.10
C ARG A 180 -15.67 -12.90 16.12
N ALA A 181 -14.51 -13.36 15.67
CA ALA A 181 -13.43 -13.86 16.51
C ALA A 181 -12.57 -12.75 17.15
N GLY A 182 -12.88 -11.47 16.90
CA GLY A 182 -12.19 -10.33 17.51
C GLY A 182 -11.08 -9.72 16.65
N ILE A 183 -10.92 -10.13 15.40
CA ILE A 183 -9.94 -9.58 14.45
C ILE A 183 -10.59 -8.41 13.69
N VAL A 184 -9.93 -7.26 13.67
CA VAL A 184 -10.31 -6.16 12.78
C VAL A 184 -9.85 -6.47 11.36
N VAL A 185 -10.78 -6.63 10.43
CA VAL A 185 -10.45 -6.92 9.02
C VAL A 185 -10.49 -5.63 8.21
N VAL A 186 -9.37 -5.31 7.56
CA VAL A 186 -9.19 -4.15 6.69
C VAL A 186 -8.89 -4.65 5.28
N ALA A 187 -9.65 -4.22 4.29
CA ALA A 187 -9.47 -4.67 2.91
C ALA A 187 -9.41 -3.50 1.93
N ALA A 188 -8.55 -3.61 0.93
CA ALA A 188 -8.52 -2.72 -0.22
C ALA A 188 -9.82 -2.88 -1.03
N VAL A 189 -10.48 -1.77 -1.38
CA VAL A 189 -11.74 -1.84 -2.14
C VAL A 189 -11.56 -2.20 -3.63
N GLY A 190 -10.33 -2.09 -4.14
CA GLY A 190 -10.00 -2.30 -5.55
C GLY A 190 -9.74 -0.98 -6.30
N ASN A 191 -9.23 -1.10 -7.52
CA ASN A 191 -8.74 0.03 -8.34
C ASN A 191 -9.51 0.18 -9.68
N SER A 192 -10.73 -0.33 -9.76
CA SER A 192 -11.57 -0.36 -10.97
C SER A 192 -12.66 0.72 -10.97
N GLY A 193 -12.35 1.90 -10.45
CA GLY A 193 -13.30 2.98 -10.19
C GLY A 193 -13.77 3.80 -11.40
N PHE A 194 -13.71 3.23 -12.61
CA PHE A 194 -14.23 3.91 -13.81
C PHE A 194 -15.76 3.91 -13.88
N LYS A 195 -16.42 2.99 -13.17
CA LYS A 195 -17.87 2.87 -13.03
C LYS A 195 -18.23 2.34 -11.64
N PRO A 196 -19.42 2.66 -11.11
CA PRO A 196 -19.87 2.12 -9.83
C PRO A 196 -20.18 0.62 -9.93
N GLY A 197 -20.22 -0.05 -8.78
CA GLY A 197 -20.76 -1.40 -8.64
C GLY A 197 -19.76 -2.55 -8.73
N TYR A 198 -18.46 -2.28 -8.91
CA TYR A 198 -17.47 -3.37 -8.94
C TYR A 198 -16.66 -3.39 -7.64
N VAL A 199 -17.24 -4.03 -6.62
CA VAL A 199 -16.59 -4.27 -5.32
C VAL A 199 -16.64 -5.75 -5.00
N VAL A 200 -15.49 -6.40 -5.05
CA VAL A 200 -15.35 -7.86 -4.88
C VAL A 200 -15.05 -8.26 -3.42
N PRO A 201 -15.33 -9.51 -3.02
CA PRO A 201 -14.88 -10.04 -1.73
C PRO A 201 -13.35 -9.90 -1.54
N PRO A 202 -12.86 -9.70 -0.31
CA PRO A 202 -13.63 -9.57 0.94
C PRO A 202 -14.07 -8.13 1.25
N ALA A 203 -13.75 -7.15 0.38
CA ALA A 203 -14.12 -5.74 0.61
C ALA A 203 -15.65 -5.50 0.56
N SER A 204 -16.41 -6.37 -0.12
CA SER A 204 -17.87 -6.33 -0.16
C SER A 204 -18.55 -6.68 1.16
N VAL A 205 -17.87 -7.34 2.10
CA VAL A 205 -18.43 -7.83 3.35
C VAL A 205 -18.83 -6.67 4.29
N PRO A 206 -20.06 -6.67 4.87
CA PRO A 206 -20.53 -5.60 5.74
C PRO A 206 -19.66 -5.35 6.97
N ALA A 207 -19.11 -6.42 7.58
CA ALA A 207 -18.31 -6.35 8.78
C ALA A 207 -16.87 -5.86 8.53
N VAL A 208 -16.36 -5.97 7.29
CA VAL A 208 -15.02 -5.56 6.88
C VAL A 208 -14.94 -4.04 6.71
N ILE A 209 -13.82 -3.46 7.08
CA ILE A 209 -13.47 -2.07 6.79
C ILE A 209 -12.86 -2.03 5.39
N SER A 210 -13.64 -1.65 4.38
CA SER A 210 -13.11 -1.46 3.03
C SER A 210 -12.59 -0.04 2.85
N VAL A 211 -11.41 0.07 2.25
CA VAL A 211 -10.63 1.29 2.16
C VAL A 211 -10.49 1.71 0.71
N GLY A 212 -11.01 2.89 0.39
CA GLY A 212 -10.78 3.58 -0.87
C GLY A 212 -9.62 4.56 -0.81
N GLY A 213 -9.37 5.24 -1.91
CA GLY A 213 -8.21 6.07 -2.11
C GLY A 213 -8.49 7.56 -2.28
N LEU A 214 -7.52 8.35 -1.83
CA LEU A 214 -7.41 9.78 -1.96
C LEU A 214 -6.06 10.13 -2.57
N ASP A 215 -6.01 11.15 -3.41
CA ASP A 215 -4.81 11.76 -3.94
C ASP A 215 -4.66 13.19 -3.38
N ASP A 216 -3.51 13.51 -2.76
CA ASP A 216 -3.15 14.83 -2.25
C ASP A 216 -1.95 15.44 -3.01
N GLU A 217 -1.63 14.88 -4.18
CA GLU A 217 -0.45 15.25 -4.98
C GLU A 217 0.87 15.16 -4.19
N GLY A 218 0.94 14.26 -3.19
CA GLY A 218 2.11 14.07 -2.31
C GLY A 218 2.36 15.21 -1.30
N ASN A 219 1.48 16.22 -1.26
CA ASN A 219 1.64 17.40 -0.41
C ASN A 219 0.29 18.03 -0.01
N PRO A 220 -0.20 17.77 1.22
CA PRO A 220 -1.48 18.29 1.69
C PRO A 220 -1.54 19.82 1.77
N HIS A 221 -0.38 20.52 1.84
CA HIS A 221 -0.35 21.98 1.89
C HIS A 221 -0.75 22.65 0.57
N LEU A 222 -0.83 21.88 -0.54
CA LEU A 222 -1.36 22.38 -1.81
C LEU A 222 -2.88 22.58 -1.78
N GLY A 223 -3.57 22.03 -0.78
CA GLY A 223 -5.03 22.11 -0.64
C GLY A 223 -5.79 21.39 -1.77
N ARG A 224 -5.12 20.55 -2.52
CA ARG A 224 -5.68 19.79 -3.64
C ARG A 224 -5.91 18.37 -3.20
N LEU A 225 -7.18 18.01 -3.07
CA LEU A 225 -7.60 16.64 -2.76
C LEU A 225 -8.53 16.16 -3.85
N SER A 226 -8.24 15.00 -4.41
CA SER A 226 -9.08 14.35 -5.40
C SER A 226 -9.31 12.88 -5.06
N ALA A 227 -10.39 12.29 -5.60
CA ALA A 227 -10.62 10.87 -5.43
C ALA A 227 -9.63 10.09 -6.28
N TYR A 228 -8.98 9.11 -5.65
CA TYR A 228 -8.27 8.08 -6.40
C TYR A 228 -9.28 7.20 -7.17
N ARG A 229 -8.82 6.49 -8.21
CA ARG A 229 -9.63 5.56 -9.03
C ARG A 229 -10.05 4.28 -8.31
N SER A 230 -10.43 4.38 -7.03
CA SER A 230 -10.91 3.24 -6.23
C SER A 230 -12.20 2.67 -6.79
N SER A 231 -12.39 1.36 -6.69
CA SER A 231 -13.72 0.75 -6.82
C SER A 231 -14.68 1.36 -5.79
N TYR A 232 -15.95 1.49 -6.13
CA TYR A 232 -16.95 2.14 -5.27
C TYR A 232 -18.38 1.77 -5.68
N GLY A 233 -19.32 2.17 -4.85
CA GLY A 233 -20.76 2.00 -5.09
C GLY A 233 -21.33 0.78 -4.39
N PRO A 234 -22.62 0.48 -4.60
CA PRO A 234 -23.22 -0.67 -3.97
C PRO A 234 -22.61 -1.97 -4.50
N THR A 235 -22.39 -2.90 -3.58
CA THR A 235 -22.06 -4.30 -3.91
C THR A 235 -23.25 -4.98 -4.58
N ILE A 236 -23.08 -6.22 -5.05
CA ILE A 236 -24.19 -7.03 -5.56
C ILE A 236 -25.34 -7.19 -4.54
N ASP A 237 -25.02 -7.10 -3.24
CA ASP A 237 -26.01 -7.16 -2.15
C ASP A 237 -26.57 -5.77 -1.77
N GLY A 238 -26.28 -4.72 -2.54
CA GLY A 238 -26.74 -3.35 -2.29
C GLY A 238 -26.01 -2.61 -1.16
N ILE A 239 -24.88 -3.11 -0.67
CA ILE A 239 -24.12 -2.50 0.42
C ILE A 239 -23.18 -1.45 -0.12
N GLN A 240 -23.28 -0.22 0.38
CA GLN A 240 -22.41 0.88 -0.02
C GLN A 240 -20.97 0.68 0.47
N LYS A 241 -20.01 0.80 -0.46
CA LYS A 241 -18.56 0.71 -0.24
C LYS A 241 -17.82 1.81 -1.03
N PRO A 242 -16.65 2.27 -0.58
CA PRO A 242 -15.92 1.94 0.65
C PRO A 242 -16.56 2.55 1.90
N GLU A 243 -16.14 2.13 3.10
CA GLU A 243 -16.49 2.81 4.34
C GLU A 243 -15.75 4.14 4.50
N ILE A 244 -14.47 4.16 4.19
CA ILE A 244 -13.56 5.29 4.40
C ILE A 244 -12.53 5.35 3.28
N ILE A 245 -11.89 6.52 3.13
CA ILE A 245 -10.77 6.72 2.22
C ILE A 245 -9.53 7.21 2.96
N THR A 246 -8.36 6.93 2.41
CA THR A 246 -7.08 7.51 2.83
C THR A 246 -6.17 7.65 1.61
N LEU A 247 -4.95 8.16 1.81
CA LEU A 247 -3.99 8.32 0.72
C LEU A 247 -3.78 7.00 -0.03
N ALA A 248 -3.90 7.04 -1.35
CA ALA A 248 -3.69 5.90 -2.24
C ALA A 248 -2.78 6.24 -3.43
N ASP A 249 -2.25 7.46 -3.47
CA ASP A 249 -1.25 7.88 -4.44
C ASP A 249 -0.08 8.58 -3.74
N TRP A 250 1.07 8.64 -4.41
CA TRP A 250 2.30 9.21 -3.87
C TRP A 250 2.75 8.54 -2.55
N ILE A 251 2.56 7.23 -2.43
CA ILE A 251 2.92 6.48 -1.23
C ILE A 251 4.38 6.02 -1.33
N PRO A 252 5.28 6.46 -0.43
CA PRO A 252 6.63 5.93 -0.37
C PRO A 252 6.62 4.44 0.02
N ALA A 253 7.20 3.60 -0.82
CA ALA A 253 7.33 2.16 -0.57
C ALA A 253 8.72 1.66 -0.98
N PRO A 254 9.25 0.60 -0.35
CA PRO A 254 10.57 0.08 -0.67
C PRO A 254 10.58 -0.59 -2.04
N ILE A 255 11.72 -0.53 -2.71
CA ILE A 255 11.99 -1.30 -3.93
C ILE A 255 12.51 -2.67 -3.50
N LEU A 256 11.97 -3.75 -4.08
CA LEU A 256 12.42 -5.11 -3.76
C LEU A 256 13.92 -5.26 -4.05
N PRO A 257 14.74 -5.59 -3.04
CA PRO A 257 16.19 -5.72 -3.20
C PRO A 257 16.58 -6.76 -4.26
N GLU A 258 17.80 -6.63 -4.80
CA GLU A 258 18.41 -7.56 -5.77
C GLU A 258 17.69 -7.68 -7.12
N THR A 259 16.62 -6.89 -7.34
CA THR A 259 15.91 -6.83 -8.62
C THR A 259 16.59 -5.88 -9.61
N PRO A 260 16.34 -6.01 -10.92
CA PRO A 260 16.76 -5.02 -11.92
C PRO A 260 16.30 -3.61 -11.55
N THR A 261 15.04 -3.44 -11.18
CA THR A 261 14.46 -2.14 -10.76
C THR A 261 15.24 -1.51 -9.60
N HIS A 262 15.66 -2.31 -8.60
CA HIS A 262 16.46 -1.80 -7.48
C HIS A 262 17.86 -1.33 -7.94
N ARG A 263 18.53 -2.12 -8.80
CA ARG A 263 19.84 -1.73 -9.36
C ARG A 263 19.76 -0.46 -10.19
N GLU A 264 18.74 -0.32 -11.03
CA GLU A 264 18.49 0.86 -11.85
C GLU A 264 18.21 2.09 -10.98
N ALA A 265 17.38 1.96 -9.95
CA ALA A 265 17.08 3.04 -9.00
C ALA A 265 18.35 3.54 -8.30
N MET A 266 19.19 2.62 -7.78
CA MET A 266 20.45 2.97 -7.13
C MET A 266 21.41 3.68 -8.09
N LEU A 267 21.48 3.25 -9.35
CA LEU A 267 22.34 3.89 -10.36
C LEU A 267 21.83 5.27 -10.75
N LEU A 268 20.52 5.45 -10.98
CA LEU A 268 19.94 6.75 -11.26
C LEU A 268 20.22 7.74 -10.11
N ARG A 269 20.09 7.29 -8.87
CA ARG A 269 20.42 8.11 -7.69
C ARG A 269 21.92 8.39 -7.57
N LYS A 270 22.79 7.46 -7.96
CA LYS A 270 24.25 7.68 -8.06
C LYS A 270 24.56 8.76 -9.09
N PHE A 271 23.94 8.72 -10.28
CA PHE A 271 24.10 9.74 -11.31
C PHE A 271 23.59 11.12 -10.87
N GLU A 272 22.45 11.15 -10.18
CA GLU A 272 21.89 12.41 -9.67
C GLU A 272 22.83 13.10 -8.65
N LYS A 273 23.49 12.33 -7.79
CA LYS A 273 24.39 12.82 -6.73
C LYS A 273 25.81 13.12 -7.24
N ALA A 274 26.19 12.61 -8.41
CA ALA A 274 27.55 12.76 -8.95
C ALA A 274 27.84 14.21 -9.36
N ALA A 275 29.13 14.61 -9.39
CA ALA A 275 29.56 15.88 -9.95
C ALA A 275 29.42 15.88 -11.50
N ASP A 276 29.28 17.05 -12.12
CA ASP A 276 29.05 17.16 -13.56
C ASP A 276 30.20 16.58 -14.39
N GLU A 277 31.42 16.74 -13.91
CA GLU A 277 32.64 16.19 -14.53
C GLU A 277 32.70 14.65 -14.52
N ASP A 278 32.03 14.00 -13.57
CA ASP A 278 31.99 12.55 -13.44
C ASP A 278 30.86 11.87 -14.24
N LEU A 279 29.81 12.62 -14.59
CA LEU A 279 28.59 12.04 -15.19
C LEU A 279 28.89 11.19 -16.43
N ARG A 280 29.70 11.72 -17.35
CA ARG A 280 30.05 11.01 -18.60
C ARG A 280 30.72 9.67 -18.29
N ARG A 281 31.75 9.67 -17.43
CA ARG A 281 32.47 8.48 -17.04
C ARG A 281 31.53 7.45 -16.41
N LEU A 282 30.66 7.88 -15.51
CA LEU A 282 29.70 6.99 -14.83
C LEU A 282 28.70 6.37 -15.81
N VAL A 283 28.25 7.11 -16.82
CA VAL A 283 27.36 6.55 -17.87
C VAL A 283 28.13 5.54 -18.73
N ASP A 284 29.40 5.83 -19.09
CA ASP A 284 30.24 4.92 -19.87
C ASP A 284 30.57 3.61 -19.13
N GLU A 285 30.54 3.59 -17.77
CA GLU A 285 30.68 2.39 -16.95
C GLU A 285 29.45 1.46 -17.04
N HIS A 286 28.30 1.96 -17.54
CA HIS A 286 27.02 1.22 -17.58
C HIS A 286 26.33 1.35 -18.98
N PRO A 287 26.99 0.95 -20.06
CA PRO A 287 26.49 1.14 -21.41
C PRO A 287 25.21 0.34 -21.68
N GLY A 288 24.26 0.93 -22.37
CA GLY A 288 22.99 0.31 -22.76
C GLY A 288 21.94 0.20 -21.67
N LEU A 289 22.29 0.54 -20.43
CA LEU A 289 21.32 0.44 -19.30
C LEU A 289 20.28 1.57 -19.37
N PHE A 290 20.72 2.77 -19.74
CA PHE A 290 19.85 3.94 -19.93
C PHE A 290 20.10 4.54 -21.32
N PRO A 291 19.39 4.09 -22.37
CA PRO A 291 19.64 4.53 -23.74
C PRO A 291 19.58 6.05 -23.93
N ALA A 292 18.68 6.73 -23.22
CA ALA A 292 18.58 8.19 -23.26
C ALA A 292 19.81 8.89 -22.68
N LEU A 293 20.46 8.33 -21.64
CA LEU A 293 21.71 8.85 -21.08
C LEU A 293 22.88 8.56 -22.01
N ASP A 294 22.94 7.38 -22.63
CA ASP A 294 23.96 7.05 -23.63
C ASP A 294 23.92 8.04 -24.82
N MET A 295 22.76 8.45 -25.28
CA MET A 295 22.61 9.49 -26.30
C MET A 295 23.02 10.89 -25.78
N ALA A 296 22.75 11.18 -24.52
CA ALA A 296 23.03 12.48 -23.92
C ALA A 296 24.47 12.66 -23.41
N LYS A 297 25.29 11.60 -23.31
CA LYS A 297 26.60 11.64 -22.65
C LYS A 297 27.63 12.57 -23.30
N HIS A 298 27.44 12.93 -24.57
CA HIS A 298 28.28 13.90 -25.29
C HIS A 298 27.70 15.32 -25.31
N GLN A 299 26.55 15.51 -24.67
CA GLN A 299 25.90 16.81 -24.54
C GLN A 299 26.40 17.52 -23.26
N PRO A 300 26.11 18.82 -23.11
CA PRO A 300 26.41 19.56 -21.88
C PRO A 300 25.79 18.89 -20.65
N PRO A 301 26.44 18.93 -19.47
CA PRO A 301 25.98 18.27 -18.26
C PRO A 301 24.52 18.55 -17.86
N TYR A 302 24.04 19.79 -18.11
CA TYR A 302 22.66 20.14 -17.77
C TYR A 302 21.61 19.32 -18.54
N LEU A 303 21.91 18.90 -19.79
CA LEU A 303 21.01 18.01 -20.54
C LEU A 303 21.02 16.60 -19.96
N MET A 304 22.19 16.10 -19.55
CA MET A 304 22.27 14.81 -18.85
C MET A 304 21.48 14.88 -17.54
N ARG A 305 21.57 15.98 -16.78
CA ARG A 305 20.75 16.20 -15.56
C ARG A 305 19.26 16.16 -15.83
N GLN A 306 18.81 16.76 -16.93
CA GLN A 306 17.38 16.70 -17.33
C GLN A 306 16.95 15.28 -17.66
N VAL A 307 17.79 14.49 -18.34
CA VAL A 307 17.50 13.07 -18.65
C VAL A 307 17.44 12.24 -17.37
N ILE A 308 18.40 12.42 -16.43
CA ILE A 308 18.40 11.75 -15.13
C ILE A 308 17.15 12.10 -14.34
N ALA A 309 16.79 13.36 -14.26
CA ALA A 309 15.59 13.82 -13.56
C ALA A 309 14.30 13.25 -14.19
N ALA A 310 14.25 13.17 -15.52
CA ALA A 310 13.14 12.53 -16.22
C ALA A 310 13.03 11.04 -15.90
N ALA A 311 14.16 10.30 -15.94
CA ALA A 311 14.19 8.88 -15.62
C ALA A 311 13.78 8.59 -14.15
N LEU A 312 14.28 9.37 -13.19
CA LEU A 312 13.88 9.25 -11.78
C LEU A 312 12.38 9.47 -11.60
N ARG A 313 11.80 10.44 -12.31
CA ARG A 313 10.38 10.74 -12.28
C ARG A 313 9.54 9.63 -12.92
N ASP A 314 9.92 9.17 -14.11
CA ASP A 314 9.19 8.16 -14.85
C ASP A 314 9.19 6.83 -14.10
N GLU A 315 10.30 6.47 -13.44
CA GLU A 315 10.43 5.31 -12.58
C GLU A 315 9.89 5.55 -11.17
N LYS A 316 9.43 6.78 -10.86
CA LYS A 316 8.91 7.19 -9.54
C LYS A 316 9.92 6.97 -8.38
N VAL A 317 11.21 6.99 -8.65
CA VAL A 317 12.29 6.79 -7.66
C VAL A 317 12.49 8.05 -6.84
N ILE A 318 12.41 7.93 -5.51
CA ILE A 318 12.57 9.04 -4.55
C ILE A 318 13.78 8.89 -3.63
N HIS A 319 14.30 7.68 -3.53
CA HIS A 319 15.46 7.35 -2.70
C HIS A 319 16.19 6.13 -3.29
N ASP A 320 17.39 5.84 -2.83
CA ASP A 320 18.18 4.68 -3.28
C ASP A 320 17.40 3.36 -3.14
N HIS A 321 16.53 3.25 -2.14
CA HIS A 321 15.76 2.04 -1.79
C HIS A 321 14.24 2.22 -1.84
N TYR A 322 13.74 3.40 -2.24
CA TYR A 322 12.30 3.68 -2.21
C TYR A 322 11.84 4.35 -3.50
N LYS A 323 10.61 4.01 -3.86
CA LYS A 323 9.88 4.63 -4.96
C LYS A 323 8.47 4.98 -4.50
N MET A 324 7.77 5.78 -5.31
CA MET A 324 6.36 6.03 -5.10
C MET A 324 5.51 4.96 -5.76
N VAL A 325 4.45 4.58 -5.07
CA VAL A 325 3.45 3.64 -5.56
C VAL A 325 2.05 4.22 -5.37
N ASP A 326 1.10 3.62 -6.08
CA ASP A 326 -0.31 3.97 -6.01
C ASP A 326 -1.19 2.71 -5.92
N GLY A 327 -2.36 2.85 -5.32
CA GLY A 327 -3.35 1.78 -5.20
C GLY A 327 -4.03 1.73 -3.83
N THR A 328 -5.26 1.25 -3.82
CA THR A 328 -5.98 0.94 -2.57
C THR A 328 -5.28 -0.15 -1.76
N SER A 329 -4.43 -0.97 -2.42
CA SER A 329 -3.53 -1.94 -1.78
C SER A 329 -2.53 -1.29 -0.82
N PHE A 330 -2.26 0.02 -0.96
CA PHE A 330 -1.43 0.79 -0.03
C PHE A 330 -2.26 1.66 0.91
N ALA A 331 -3.49 2.00 0.55
CA ALA A 331 -4.43 2.67 1.44
C ALA A 331 -4.87 1.76 2.61
N ALA A 332 -5.18 0.50 2.35
CA ALA A 332 -5.55 -0.46 3.39
C ALA A 332 -4.46 -0.65 4.47
N PRO A 333 -3.16 -0.82 4.13
CA PRO A 333 -2.08 -0.83 5.11
C PRO A 333 -1.96 0.42 5.98
N ILE A 334 -2.23 1.61 5.42
CA ILE A 334 -2.26 2.86 6.20
C ILE A 334 -3.37 2.79 7.26
N VAL A 335 -4.57 2.33 6.89
CA VAL A 335 -5.67 2.13 7.86
C VAL A 335 -5.30 1.07 8.89
N THR A 336 -4.64 0.00 8.48
CA THR A 336 -4.12 -1.05 9.38
C THR A 336 -3.18 -0.47 10.43
N SER A 337 -2.29 0.47 10.04
CA SER A 337 -1.41 1.18 10.98
C SER A 337 -2.22 1.98 12.02
N VAL A 338 -3.24 2.71 11.56
CA VAL A 338 -4.10 3.51 12.46
C VAL A 338 -4.88 2.60 13.41
N VAL A 339 -5.40 1.47 12.92
CA VAL A 339 -6.07 0.46 13.75
C VAL A 339 -5.10 -0.10 14.80
N ALA A 340 -3.85 -0.36 14.43
CA ALA A 340 -2.83 -0.81 15.38
C ALA A 340 -2.56 0.24 16.48
N GLN A 341 -2.45 1.53 16.13
CA GLN A 341 -2.34 2.62 17.10
C GLN A 341 -3.56 2.70 18.03
N MET A 342 -4.77 2.53 17.50
CA MET A 342 -6.00 2.51 18.30
C MET A 342 -6.02 1.33 19.29
N LEU A 343 -5.58 0.14 18.85
CA LEU A 343 -5.53 -1.06 19.70
C LEU A 343 -4.39 -1.02 20.72
N GLU A 344 -3.27 -0.38 20.43
CA GLU A 344 -2.23 -0.06 21.42
C GLU A 344 -2.76 0.90 22.48
N ALA A 345 -3.48 1.94 22.07
CA ALA A 345 -4.08 2.94 22.96
C ALA A 345 -5.21 2.36 23.82
N ASN A 346 -5.96 1.39 23.31
CA ASN A 346 -7.04 0.71 23.99
C ASN A 346 -7.18 -0.75 23.50
N PRO A 347 -6.49 -1.70 24.16
CA PRO A 347 -6.51 -3.12 23.79
C PRO A 347 -7.89 -3.80 23.92
N ALA A 348 -8.82 -3.22 24.68
CA ALA A 348 -10.15 -3.77 24.88
C ALA A 348 -11.12 -3.52 23.72
N LEU A 349 -10.76 -2.69 22.74
CA LEU A 349 -11.60 -2.39 21.60
C LEU A 349 -11.93 -3.64 20.78
N LYS A 350 -13.23 -3.78 20.49
CA LYS A 350 -13.75 -4.82 19.59
C LYS A 350 -13.80 -4.30 18.14
N PRO A 351 -13.79 -5.19 17.13
CA PRO A 351 -13.79 -4.79 15.72
C PRO A 351 -14.91 -3.79 15.35
N ALA A 352 -16.13 -4.00 15.83
CA ALA A 352 -17.25 -3.11 15.58
C ALA A 352 -17.05 -1.71 16.19
N GLN A 353 -16.35 -1.60 17.33
CA GLN A 353 -16.02 -0.32 17.95
C GLN A 353 -14.93 0.40 17.15
N VAL A 354 -13.89 -0.31 16.69
CA VAL A 354 -12.85 0.24 15.82
C VAL A 354 -13.47 0.79 14.53
N LYS A 355 -14.31 0.00 13.84
CA LYS A 355 -15.00 0.45 12.62
C LYS A 355 -15.87 1.69 12.90
N ARG A 356 -16.64 1.70 13.98
CA ARG A 356 -17.47 2.84 14.38
C ARG A 356 -16.63 4.10 14.62
N ILE A 357 -15.51 3.99 15.34
CA ILE A 357 -14.62 5.12 15.62
C ILE A 357 -14.06 5.70 14.32
N LEU A 358 -13.54 4.85 13.42
CA LEU A 358 -13.03 5.31 12.13
C LEU A 358 -14.08 6.05 11.30
N VAL A 359 -15.30 5.53 11.25
CA VAL A 359 -16.43 6.15 10.54
C VAL A 359 -16.86 7.48 11.19
N GLN A 360 -16.94 7.53 12.53
CA GLN A 360 -17.37 8.73 13.26
C GLN A 360 -16.35 9.86 13.22
N THR A 361 -15.06 9.53 13.12
CA THR A 361 -13.99 10.52 13.08
C THR A 361 -13.58 10.90 11.66
N ALA A 362 -14.04 10.17 10.65
CA ALA A 362 -13.76 10.47 9.24
C ALA A 362 -14.29 11.86 8.85
N LYS A 363 -13.54 12.56 8.02
CA LYS A 363 -13.90 13.89 7.52
C LYS A 363 -14.22 13.83 6.04
N ARG A 364 -15.39 14.30 5.66
CA ARG A 364 -15.79 14.40 4.25
C ARG A 364 -14.88 15.35 3.49
N VAL A 365 -14.47 14.91 2.31
CA VAL A 365 -13.69 15.71 1.38
C VAL A 365 -14.66 16.41 0.42
N PRO A 366 -14.64 17.75 0.35
CA PRO A 366 -15.46 18.49 -0.60
C PRO A 366 -15.18 18.05 -2.05
N ASN A 367 -16.22 18.08 -2.88
CA ASN A 367 -16.15 17.74 -4.31
C ASN A 367 -15.82 16.28 -4.65
N ILE A 368 -15.86 15.38 -3.67
CA ILE A 368 -15.84 13.93 -3.90
C ILE A 368 -17.24 13.40 -3.59
N GLU A 369 -17.81 12.63 -4.52
CA GLU A 369 -19.12 12.01 -4.37
C GLU A 369 -19.15 11.08 -3.14
N PHE A 370 -20.29 11.00 -2.46
CA PHE A 370 -20.48 10.14 -1.29
C PHE A 370 -20.10 8.69 -1.58
N ASP A 371 -20.53 8.17 -2.72
CA ASP A 371 -20.29 6.77 -3.10
C ASP A 371 -18.81 6.44 -3.26
N ARG A 372 -17.98 7.44 -3.59
CA ARG A 372 -16.51 7.27 -3.75
C ARG A 372 -15.76 7.39 -2.44
N GLN A 373 -16.27 8.14 -1.47
CA GLN A 373 -15.56 8.41 -0.22
C GLN A 373 -16.18 7.73 1.01
N GLY A 374 -17.37 7.17 0.91
CA GLY A 374 -18.10 6.66 2.06
C GLY A 374 -18.28 7.75 3.12
N TRP A 375 -17.82 7.49 4.34
CA TRP A 375 -17.88 8.47 5.44
C TRP A 375 -16.81 9.56 5.34
N GLY A 376 -15.79 9.39 4.49
CA GLY A 376 -14.76 10.38 4.21
C GLY A 376 -13.34 9.92 4.51
N ALA A 377 -12.40 10.87 4.52
CA ALA A 377 -10.99 10.64 4.79
C ALA A 377 -10.73 10.37 6.28
N ILE A 378 -9.94 9.33 6.57
CA ILE A 378 -9.56 9.00 7.95
C ILE A 378 -8.86 10.19 8.62
N GLN A 379 -9.03 10.28 9.94
CA GLN A 379 -8.36 11.26 10.80
C GLN A 379 -7.59 10.48 11.90
N PRO A 380 -6.34 10.07 11.64
CA PRO A 380 -5.62 9.15 12.53
C PRO A 380 -5.56 9.64 13.98
N LYS A 381 -5.20 10.89 14.21
CA LYS A 381 -5.12 11.48 15.55
C LYS A 381 -6.47 11.42 16.27
N LEU A 382 -7.55 11.85 15.61
CA LEU A 382 -8.90 11.83 16.20
C LEU A 382 -9.39 10.40 16.49
N ALA A 383 -9.05 9.44 15.61
CA ALA A 383 -9.40 8.04 15.82
C ALA A 383 -8.72 7.46 17.07
N VAL A 384 -7.43 7.77 17.27
CA VAL A 384 -6.68 7.35 18.46
C VAL A 384 -7.21 8.03 19.73
N GLU A 385 -7.47 9.34 19.70
CA GLU A 385 -8.07 10.07 20.83
C GLU A 385 -9.41 9.46 21.22
N LYS A 386 -10.27 9.16 20.23
CA LYS A 386 -11.56 8.53 20.48
C LYS A 386 -11.45 7.09 21.02
N ALA A 387 -10.44 6.35 20.58
CA ALA A 387 -10.13 5.02 21.12
C ALA A 387 -9.80 5.07 22.61
N ILE A 388 -8.98 6.05 23.05
CA ILE A 388 -8.64 6.28 24.47
C ILE A 388 -9.90 6.62 25.29
N GLU A 389 -10.74 7.52 24.79
CA GLU A 389 -11.98 7.91 25.48
C GLU A 389 -12.93 6.72 25.70
N THR A 390 -13.04 5.84 24.70
CA THR A 390 -13.93 4.67 24.75
C THR A 390 -13.50 3.65 25.84
N GLY A 391 -12.24 3.67 26.28
CA GLY A 391 -11.74 2.80 27.35
C GLY A 391 -11.93 3.35 28.78
N ARG A 392 -12.36 4.61 28.90
CA ARG A 392 -12.53 5.28 30.21
C ARG A 392 -13.98 5.26 30.72
N GLY A 393 -14.91 4.77 29.94
CA GLY A 393 -16.33 4.58 30.28
C GLY A 393 -16.64 3.10 30.44
#